data_70be1965202ec895d655b80bda765e77
#
_entry.id   70be1965202ec895d655b80bda765e77
#
_cell.length_a   1.000
_cell.length_b   1.000
_cell.length_c   1.000
_cell.angle_alpha   90.00
_cell.angle_beta   90.00
_cell.angle_gamma   90.00
#
_symmetry.space_group_name_H-M   'P 1'
#
loop_
_entity.id
_entity.type
_entity.pdbx_description
1 polymer ?
#
loop_
_entity_poly.entity_id
_entity_poly.type
_entity_poly.pdbx_seq_one_letter_code
_entity_poly.pdbx_strand_id
1 'polypeptide(L)'
;MDTGLYSLAYAARYLGISAEIGQMKRSYSVTDAPLTTALLLRAAQELGLKARSVSGLTWANVRSGTFPILLRLSDGSYIALLAVLDNGVLVQDPQHDGQQLVVKVSRVQEIMSGEGILLAKRAKMQEQPKKFGISWFWKILQRYRKGMGNVCLLSLLLNLLGLTAPIFMQVIIDRVLVHRSLDTLDVLLVGMVLSLIFQQAMGGVRTYLLSHLVNQMDTVLGSRLFQNMAHLSRASFDRWTVGDIVARMGEMENLRAFMTGSALYGVLDLVFVFIYLIAMQVYSPLLCVAAVCVLPFFILVNLIAAPIFHRQMNRQFQRAAENQAFVIETIRGIGTVKSTATERSFIERYEDLIARYVASMFSVAQTANIAGSINFLLQNLYSLAILWLGAVYVMEGTLSIGELIGFQMIAAQLIQPVIRLSEQWQFFQQARVSMQRVGDLMDGDKEKKLDLTKGELPRLKGGIQFEEVSFAYREDGAPIIRDLSFGIQPGLSVGIVGRSGSGKSTLAKLIQCFYV
;
A
#
# COMPACT_ATOMS: atom_id res chain seq x y z
N MET A 1 -1.51 -18.44 44.93
CA MET A 1 -1.22 -17.10 44.30
C MET A 1 -0.09 -17.31 43.28
N ASP A 2 -0.24 -16.91 42.02
CA ASP A 2 0.83 -17.08 41.03
C ASP A 2 1.86 -15.95 41.12
N THR A 3 2.94 -16.22 41.90
CA THR A 3 4.01 -15.24 42.16
C THR A 3 4.68 -14.75 40.88
N GLY A 4 4.78 -15.59 39.82
CA GLY A 4 5.38 -15.24 38.54
C GLY A 4 4.60 -14.15 37.79
N LEU A 5 3.28 -14.29 37.73
CA LEU A 5 2.41 -13.32 37.06
C LEU A 5 2.39 -11.96 37.78
N TYR A 6 2.33 -11.99 39.12
CA TYR A 6 2.36 -10.77 39.91
C TYR A 6 3.72 -10.06 39.79
N SER A 7 4.84 -10.81 39.91
CA SER A 7 6.17 -10.24 39.72
C SER A 7 6.37 -9.63 38.31
N LEU A 8 5.80 -10.28 37.29
CA LEU A 8 5.82 -9.74 35.93
C LEU A 8 5.01 -8.44 35.83
N ALA A 9 3.84 -8.37 36.46
CA ALA A 9 3.02 -7.15 36.45
C ALA A 9 3.74 -5.99 37.18
N TYR A 10 4.42 -6.28 38.29
CA TYR A 10 5.19 -5.26 39.01
C TYR A 10 6.39 -4.77 38.21
N ALA A 11 7.13 -5.67 37.57
CA ALA A 11 8.24 -5.32 36.70
C ALA A 11 7.79 -4.51 35.47
N ALA A 12 6.62 -4.83 34.89
CA ALA A 12 6.04 -4.07 33.79
C ALA A 12 5.65 -2.66 34.21
N ARG A 13 5.03 -2.48 35.38
CA ARG A 13 4.69 -1.17 35.94
C ARG A 13 5.94 -0.33 36.23
N TYR A 14 7.00 -0.95 36.74
CA TYR A 14 8.29 -0.28 36.95
C TYR A 14 8.87 0.27 35.65
N LEU A 15 8.68 -0.43 34.53
CA LEU A 15 9.08 0.01 33.19
C LEU A 15 8.09 1.01 32.55
N GLY A 16 7.04 1.44 33.27
CA GLY A 16 6.03 2.38 32.79
C GLY A 16 5.05 1.76 31.78
N ILE A 17 4.79 0.45 31.90
CA ILE A 17 3.79 -0.28 31.12
C ILE A 17 2.64 -0.63 32.05
N SER A 18 1.42 -0.22 31.69
CA SER A 18 0.23 -0.58 32.46
C SER A 18 -0.01 -2.09 32.36
N ALA A 19 0.12 -2.78 33.48
CA ALA A 19 -0.15 -4.21 33.60
C ALA A 19 -1.16 -4.41 34.73
N GLU A 20 -2.38 -4.81 34.36
CA GLU A 20 -3.44 -5.06 35.30
C GLU A 20 -3.50 -6.56 35.60
N ILE A 21 -3.25 -6.90 36.87
CA ILE A 21 -3.13 -8.29 37.33
C ILE A 21 -4.42 -9.06 37.08
N GLY A 22 -5.58 -8.42 37.28
CA GLY A 22 -6.88 -9.04 37.05
C GLY A 22 -7.10 -9.42 35.59
N GLN A 23 -6.65 -8.58 34.66
CA GLN A 23 -6.71 -8.85 33.23
C GLN A 23 -5.74 -9.97 32.82
N MET A 24 -4.53 -9.95 33.37
CA MET A 24 -3.53 -10.97 33.11
C MET A 24 -3.97 -12.36 33.62
N LYS A 25 -4.55 -12.44 34.81
CA LYS A 25 -5.12 -13.68 35.33
C LYS A 25 -6.20 -14.27 34.41
N ARG A 26 -7.09 -13.44 33.90
CA ARG A 26 -8.16 -13.86 32.97
C ARG A 26 -7.60 -14.33 31.63
N SER A 27 -6.57 -13.64 31.11
CA SER A 27 -5.96 -13.97 29.81
C SER A 27 -5.22 -15.30 29.81
N TYR A 28 -4.69 -15.73 30.94
CA TYR A 28 -3.89 -16.97 31.05
C TYR A 28 -4.63 -18.10 31.79
N SER A 29 -5.95 -17.94 32.05
CA SER A 29 -6.80 -18.96 32.71
C SER A 29 -6.12 -19.58 33.92
N VAL A 30 -5.52 -18.74 34.79
CA VAL A 30 -4.77 -19.23 35.95
C VAL A 30 -5.76 -19.89 36.93
N THR A 31 -5.95 -21.17 36.77
CA THR A 31 -6.43 -22.08 37.79
C THR A 31 -5.23 -22.45 38.67
N ASP A 32 -5.38 -22.85 39.89
CA ASP A 32 -4.47 -23.07 41.03
C ASP A 32 -3.01 -23.51 40.79
N ALA A 33 -2.56 -23.70 39.54
CA ALA A 33 -1.19 -24.05 39.18
C ALA A 33 -0.36 -22.83 38.79
N PRO A 34 0.91 -22.69 39.27
CA PRO A 34 1.79 -21.59 38.88
C PRO A 34 2.16 -21.65 37.40
N LEU A 35 2.23 -20.49 36.76
CA LEU A 35 2.61 -20.37 35.34
C LEU A 35 4.04 -20.89 35.12
N THR A 36 4.21 -21.65 34.03
CA THR A 36 5.55 -22.09 33.61
C THR A 36 6.39 -20.90 33.10
N THR A 37 7.72 -21.00 33.18
CA THR A 37 8.65 -19.99 32.66
C THR A 37 8.37 -19.63 31.20
N ALA A 38 7.96 -20.61 30.39
CA ALA A 38 7.60 -20.37 28.98
C ALA A 38 6.35 -19.48 28.82
N LEU A 39 5.34 -19.67 29.66
CA LEU A 39 4.14 -18.83 29.65
C LEU A 39 4.42 -17.44 30.21
N LEU A 40 5.30 -17.29 31.21
CA LEU A 40 5.73 -15.98 31.69
C LEU A 40 6.51 -15.19 30.64
N LEU A 41 7.39 -15.86 29.87
CA LEU A 41 8.08 -15.24 28.74
C LEU A 41 7.10 -14.74 27.68
N ARG A 42 6.08 -15.53 27.39
CA ARG A 42 5.03 -15.17 26.45
C ARG A 42 4.20 -13.98 26.94
N ALA A 43 3.81 -14.00 28.22
CA ALA A 43 3.09 -12.90 28.86
C ALA A 43 3.89 -11.60 28.84
N ALA A 44 5.20 -11.67 29.08
CA ALA A 44 6.08 -10.52 28.99
C ALA A 44 6.16 -9.96 27.56
N GLN A 45 6.24 -10.82 26.54
CA GLN A 45 6.25 -10.40 25.13
C GLN A 45 4.93 -9.75 24.71
N GLU A 46 3.80 -10.23 25.18
CA GLU A 46 2.48 -9.65 24.92
C GLU A 46 2.30 -8.27 25.57
N LEU A 47 2.90 -8.05 26.73
CA LEU A 47 3.01 -6.73 27.36
C LEU A 47 3.97 -5.79 26.61
N GLY A 48 4.59 -6.23 25.51
CA GLY A 48 5.54 -5.43 24.76
C GLY A 48 6.93 -5.34 25.38
N LEU A 49 7.27 -6.25 26.29
CA LEU A 49 8.60 -6.40 26.85
C LEU A 49 9.45 -7.37 26.03
N LYS A 50 10.76 -7.13 25.95
CA LYS A 50 11.73 -8.16 25.58
C LYS A 50 12.03 -8.97 26.82
N ALA A 51 11.75 -10.26 26.78
CA ALA A 51 11.99 -11.19 27.87
C ALA A 51 12.92 -12.31 27.42
N ARG A 52 13.92 -12.64 28.24
CA ARG A 52 14.86 -13.74 27.99
C ARG A 52 15.07 -14.50 29.28
N SER A 53 14.85 -15.80 29.25
CA SER A 53 15.22 -16.70 30.35
C SER A 53 16.72 -16.93 30.36
N VAL A 54 17.32 -16.87 31.54
CA VAL A 54 18.75 -17.14 31.79
C VAL A 54 18.86 -18.12 32.94
N SER A 55 19.64 -19.16 32.72
CA SER A 55 20.04 -20.16 33.73
C SER A 55 21.52 -19.92 34.11
N GLY A 56 21.86 -20.20 35.37
CA GLY A 56 23.22 -19.97 35.90
C GLY A 56 23.50 -18.50 36.24
N LEU A 57 22.45 -17.74 36.63
CA LEU A 57 22.59 -16.37 37.12
C LEU A 57 23.42 -16.31 38.39
N THR A 58 24.59 -15.70 38.34
CA THR A 58 25.40 -15.35 39.48
C THR A 58 25.13 -13.91 39.91
N TRP A 59 25.40 -13.58 41.18
CA TRP A 59 25.20 -12.22 41.68
C TRP A 59 26.01 -11.16 40.86
N ALA A 60 27.19 -11.52 40.39
CA ALA A 60 27.98 -10.65 39.54
C ALA A 60 27.24 -10.28 38.26
N ASN A 61 26.54 -11.25 37.64
CA ASN A 61 25.75 -11.04 36.42
C ASN A 61 24.45 -10.26 36.70
N VAL A 62 23.84 -10.45 37.87
CA VAL A 62 22.66 -9.70 38.31
C VAL A 62 23.04 -8.23 38.52
N ARG A 63 24.18 -7.93 39.17
CA ARG A 63 24.64 -6.56 39.45
C ARG A 63 24.97 -5.75 38.17
N SER A 64 25.49 -6.42 37.14
CA SER A 64 25.84 -5.79 35.86
C SER A 64 24.68 -5.81 34.85
N GLY A 65 23.55 -6.44 35.18
CA GLY A 65 22.39 -6.62 34.30
C GLY A 65 21.50 -5.38 34.20
N THR A 66 20.60 -5.41 33.23
CA THR A 66 19.55 -4.40 33.10
C THR A 66 18.34 -4.77 33.94
N PHE A 67 17.85 -3.86 34.76
CA PHE A 67 16.68 -4.04 35.62
C PHE A 67 15.40 -3.60 34.90
N PRO A 68 14.23 -4.18 35.23
CA PRO A 68 13.96 -5.21 36.27
C PRO A 68 14.30 -6.64 35.83
N ILE A 69 14.55 -7.51 36.78
CA ILE A 69 14.81 -8.93 36.61
C ILE A 69 13.80 -9.72 37.44
N LEU A 70 13.13 -10.72 36.84
CA LEU A 70 12.37 -11.69 37.60
C LEU A 70 13.31 -12.80 38.04
N LEU A 71 13.53 -12.90 39.33
CA LEU A 71 14.34 -13.96 39.94
C LEU A 71 13.45 -15.10 40.39
N ARG A 72 13.84 -16.34 40.04
CA ARG A 72 13.23 -17.54 40.56
C ARG A 72 13.93 -17.92 41.89
N LEU A 73 13.17 -18.14 42.91
CA LEU A 73 13.64 -18.53 44.20
C LEU A 73 13.78 -20.08 44.31
N SER A 74 14.47 -20.55 45.34
CA SER A 74 14.69 -21.98 45.57
C SER A 74 13.40 -22.74 45.86
N ASP A 75 12.35 -22.09 46.34
CA ASP A 75 11.00 -22.63 46.56
C ASP A 75 10.13 -22.66 45.27
N GLY A 76 10.67 -22.22 44.13
CA GLY A 76 9.98 -22.15 42.84
C GLY A 76 9.14 -20.89 42.63
N SER A 77 9.03 -20.01 43.63
CA SER A 77 8.34 -18.72 43.52
C SER A 77 9.18 -17.69 42.73
N TYR A 78 8.55 -16.58 42.28
CA TYR A 78 9.23 -15.51 41.58
C TYR A 78 9.10 -14.18 42.34
N ILE A 79 10.17 -13.39 42.35
CA ILE A 79 10.21 -12.03 42.86
C ILE A 79 10.70 -11.06 41.76
N ALA A 80 10.23 -9.82 41.80
CA ALA A 80 10.71 -8.77 40.90
C ALA A 80 11.85 -7.98 41.56
N LEU A 81 13.03 -8.04 40.99
CA LEU A 81 14.21 -7.30 41.40
C LEU A 81 14.26 -6.02 40.53
N LEU A 82 14.05 -4.87 41.16
CA LEU A 82 13.81 -3.61 40.45
C LEU A 82 15.07 -2.76 40.32
N ALA A 83 15.92 -2.73 41.35
CA ALA A 83 17.17 -1.96 41.32
C ALA A 83 18.16 -2.48 42.38
N VAL A 84 19.44 -2.21 42.16
CA VAL A 84 20.49 -2.39 43.16
C VAL A 84 20.84 -1.04 43.74
N LEU A 85 20.76 -0.91 45.06
CA LEU A 85 21.08 0.29 45.83
C LEU A 85 22.37 0.08 46.63
N ASP A 86 23.00 1.15 47.10
CA ASP A 86 24.24 1.05 47.90
C ASP A 86 24.03 0.26 49.19
N ASN A 87 22.83 0.28 49.76
CA ASN A 87 22.48 -0.38 51.03
C ASN A 87 21.76 -1.75 50.86
N GLY A 88 21.56 -2.23 49.62
CA GLY A 88 20.83 -3.48 49.37
C GLY A 88 20.20 -3.53 48.00
N VAL A 89 19.19 -4.36 47.86
CA VAL A 89 18.48 -4.61 46.59
C VAL A 89 17.02 -4.27 46.80
N LEU A 90 16.47 -3.45 45.89
CA LEU A 90 15.06 -3.15 45.84
C LEU A 90 14.30 -4.32 45.21
N VAL A 91 13.49 -4.99 45.98
CA VAL A 91 12.72 -6.17 45.60
C VAL A 91 11.24 -5.89 45.79
N GLN A 92 10.42 -6.38 44.91
CA GLN A 92 8.97 -6.41 45.09
C GLN A 92 8.49 -7.86 45.10
N ASP A 93 8.02 -8.28 46.28
CA ASP A 93 7.61 -9.66 46.54
C ASP A 93 6.09 -9.78 46.58
N PRO A 94 5.48 -10.61 45.72
CA PRO A 94 4.04 -10.83 45.73
C PRO A 94 3.50 -11.46 47.02
N GLN A 95 4.33 -12.18 47.79
CA GLN A 95 3.91 -12.81 49.03
C GLN A 95 3.81 -11.83 50.21
N HIS A 96 4.42 -10.64 50.06
CA HIS A 96 4.38 -9.55 51.05
C HIS A 96 3.55 -8.35 50.52
N ASP A 97 2.31 -8.60 50.11
CA ASP A 97 1.37 -7.58 49.59
C ASP A 97 1.92 -6.69 48.48
N GLY A 98 2.97 -7.14 47.76
CA GLY A 98 3.58 -6.39 46.68
C GLY A 98 4.26 -5.09 47.12
N GLN A 99 4.60 -4.92 48.39
CA GLN A 99 5.37 -3.78 48.88
C GLN A 99 6.81 -3.85 48.36
N GLN A 100 7.38 -2.69 48.12
CA GLN A 100 8.78 -2.55 47.74
C GLN A 100 9.63 -2.64 49.01
N LEU A 101 10.50 -3.65 49.10
CA LEU A 101 11.36 -3.91 50.26
C LEU A 101 12.81 -3.78 49.82
N VAL A 102 13.64 -3.19 50.70
CA VAL A 102 15.09 -3.22 50.51
C VAL A 102 15.67 -4.40 51.27
N VAL A 103 16.17 -5.39 50.56
CA VAL A 103 16.71 -6.64 51.13
C VAL A 103 18.21 -6.62 51.01
N LYS A 104 18.93 -7.13 52.04
CA LYS A 104 20.38 -7.27 52.02
C LYS A 104 20.81 -8.22 50.89
N VAL A 105 21.89 -7.89 50.19
CA VAL A 105 22.45 -8.68 49.08
C VAL A 105 22.69 -10.15 49.48
N SER A 106 23.24 -10.39 50.66
CA SER A 106 23.51 -11.75 51.20
C SER A 106 22.24 -12.61 51.24
N ARG A 107 21.12 -12.02 51.63
CA ARG A 107 19.83 -12.73 51.72
C ARG A 107 19.30 -13.14 50.36
N VAL A 108 19.43 -12.26 49.34
CA VAL A 108 19.01 -12.58 47.97
C VAL A 108 19.87 -13.68 47.38
N GLN A 109 21.18 -13.69 47.68
CA GLN A 109 22.10 -14.75 47.24
C GLN A 109 21.79 -16.11 47.81
N GLU A 110 21.34 -16.19 49.08
CA GLU A 110 20.95 -17.44 49.73
C GLU A 110 19.68 -18.06 49.14
N ILE A 111 18.70 -17.23 48.72
CA ILE A 111 17.39 -17.72 48.30
C ILE A 111 17.22 -17.86 46.78
N MET A 112 18.16 -17.34 45.95
CA MET A 112 18.08 -17.42 44.51
C MET A 112 18.40 -18.85 44.00
N SER A 113 17.59 -19.34 43.01
CA SER A 113 17.82 -20.65 42.38
C SER A 113 18.86 -20.63 41.26
N GLY A 114 19.37 -19.45 40.88
CA GLY A 114 20.22 -19.26 39.71
C GLY A 114 19.46 -19.18 38.37
N GLU A 115 18.14 -19.16 38.38
CA GLU A 115 17.30 -18.95 37.22
C GLU A 115 16.57 -17.60 37.29
N GLY A 116 16.39 -16.94 36.14
CA GLY A 116 15.63 -15.69 36.10
C GLY A 116 15.24 -15.29 34.70
N ILE A 117 14.37 -14.28 34.62
CA ILE A 117 13.92 -13.68 33.36
C ILE A 117 14.38 -12.22 33.33
N LEU A 118 15.26 -11.92 32.42
CA LEU A 118 15.66 -10.55 32.12
C LEU A 118 14.56 -9.86 31.33
N LEU A 119 14.14 -8.70 31.81
CA LEU A 119 13.12 -7.89 31.18
C LEU A 119 13.71 -6.55 30.72
N ALA A 120 13.42 -6.18 29.50
CA ALA A 120 13.75 -4.86 28.98
C ALA A 120 12.53 -4.29 28.28
N LYS A 121 12.32 -2.98 28.41
CA LYS A 121 11.34 -2.29 27.58
C LYS A 121 11.78 -2.55 26.13
N ARG A 122 10.93 -3.19 25.36
CA ARG A 122 11.14 -3.24 23.92
C ARG A 122 11.20 -1.77 23.52
N ALA A 123 12.40 -1.27 23.18
CA ALA A 123 12.46 0.02 22.52
C ALA A 123 11.46 -0.13 21.38
N LYS A 124 10.30 0.48 21.51
CA LYS A 124 9.53 0.84 20.37
C LYS A 124 10.49 1.78 19.63
N MET A 125 11.34 1.24 18.72
CA MET A 125 11.28 1.86 17.43
C MET A 125 9.79 2.00 17.23
N GLN A 126 9.29 3.22 17.30
CA GLN A 126 8.06 3.53 16.63
C GLN A 126 8.27 2.92 15.24
N GLU A 127 7.83 1.69 15.03
CA GLU A 127 7.25 1.37 13.76
C GLU A 127 6.10 2.35 13.71
N GLN A 128 6.42 3.56 13.22
CA GLN A 128 5.42 4.36 12.56
C GLN A 128 4.67 3.34 11.73
N PRO A 129 3.37 3.16 11.93
CA PRO A 129 2.62 2.18 11.17
C PRO A 129 3.04 2.46 9.74
N LYS A 130 3.71 1.49 9.10
CA LYS A 130 4.33 1.71 7.79
C LYS A 130 3.19 2.16 6.94
N LYS A 131 3.08 3.50 6.74
CA LYS A 131 2.00 4.13 6.00
C LYS A 131 1.91 3.37 4.70
N PHE A 132 0.70 2.99 4.35
CA PHE A 132 0.42 2.36 3.08
C PHE A 132 1.08 3.20 1.98
N GLY A 133 1.97 2.62 1.22
CA GLY A 133 2.79 3.34 0.26
C GLY A 133 3.50 2.40 -0.71
N ILE A 134 4.37 2.94 -1.53
CA ILE A 134 5.14 2.22 -2.56
C ILE A 134 5.85 0.98 -1.99
N SER A 135 6.35 1.04 -0.74
CA SER A 135 7.01 -0.09 -0.09
C SER A 135 6.11 -1.30 0.13
N TRP A 136 4.81 -1.08 0.30
CA TRP A 136 3.83 -2.15 0.42
C TRP A 136 3.59 -2.85 -0.92
N PHE A 137 3.47 -2.07 -2.00
CA PHE A 137 3.38 -2.59 -3.37
C PHE A 137 4.64 -3.34 -3.78
N TRP A 138 5.81 -2.83 -3.39
CA TRP A 138 7.08 -3.50 -3.66
C TRP A 138 7.14 -4.92 -3.06
N LYS A 139 6.61 -5.11 -1.87
CA LYS A 139 6.52 -6.46 -1.26
C LYS A 139 5.61 -7.40 -2.04
N ILE A 140 4.51 -6.90 -2.62
CA ILE A 140 3.63 -7.70 -3.48
C ILE A 140 4.36 -8.02 -4.77
N LEU A 141 5.00 -7.04 -5.40
CA LEU A 141 5.80 -7.22 -6.62
C LEU A 141 6.88 -8.30 -6.44
N GLN A 142 7.60 -8.26 -5.31
CA GLN A 142 8.61 -9.26 -4.97
C GLN A 142 8.04 -10.69 -4.88
N ARG A 143 6.79 -10.84 -4.48
CA ARG A 143 6.13 -12.15 -4.44
C ARG A 143 5.93 -12.73 -5.85
N TYR A 144 5.69 -11.87 -6.83
CA TYR A 144 5.46 -12.24 -8.23
C TYR A 144 6.69 -12.05 -9.13
N ARG A 145 7.90 -11.87 -8.54
CA ARG A 145 9.15 -11.56 -9.26
C ARG A 145 9.47 -12.52 -10.42
N LYS A 146 9.17 -13.82 -10.28
CA LYS A 146 9.39 -14.81 -11.35
C LYS A 146 8.50 -14.53 -12.56
N GLY A 147 7.20 -14.30 -12.32
CA GLY A 147 6.25 -13.98 -13.40
C GLY A 147 6.60 -12.66 -14.09
N MET A 148 6.94 -11.63 -13.31
CA MET A 148 7.38 -10.34 -13.86
C MET A 148 8.69 -10.47 -14.64
N GLY A 149 9.66 -11.26 -14.15
CA GLY A 149 10.89 -11.56 -14.86
C GLY A 149 10.63 -12.22 -16.23
N ASN A 150 9.69 -13.16 -16.30
CA ASN A 150 9.29 -13.78 -17.57
C ASN A 150 8.67 -12.76 -18.55
N VAL A 151 7.79 -11.86 -18.05
CA VAL A 151 7.21 -10.79 -18.89
C VAL A 151 8.29 -9.84 -19.37
N CYS A 152 9.24 -9.45 -18.51
CA CYS A 152 10.38 -8.60 -18.88
C CYS A 152 11.25 -9.29 -19.93
N LEU A 153 11.58 -10.57 -19.74
CA LEU A 153 12.38 -11.34 -20.70
C LEU A 153 11.69 -11.45 -22.06
N LEU A 154 10.39 -11.80 -22.08
CA LEU A 154 9.60 -11.86 -23.31
C LEU A 154 9.52 -10.49 -24.00
N SER A 155 9.37 -9.42 -23.23
CA SER A 155 9.35 -8.06 -23.79
C SER A 155 10.71 -7.68 -24.39
N LEU A 156 11.81 -8.06 -23.73
CA LEU A 156 13.16 -7.85 -24.26
C LEU A 156 13.36 -8.62 -25.59
N LEU A 157 12.98 -9.90 -25.62
CA LEU A 157 13.07 -10.71 -26.83
C LEU A 157 12.21 -10.15 -27.96
N LEU A 158 10.98 -9.70 -27.66
CA LEU A 158 10.09 -9.10 -28.67
C LEU A 158 10.68 -7.84 -29.27
N ASN A 159 11.30 -6.98 -28.48
CA ASN A 159 11.91 -5.74 -28.99
C ASN A 159 13.22 -6.02 -29.76
N LEU A 160 14.01 -7.01 -29.33
CA LEU A 160 15.16 -7.45 -30.12
C LEU A 160 14.73 -8.04 -31.48
N LEU A 161 13.67 -8.85 -31.49
CA LEU A 161 13.04 -9.33 -32.72
C LEU A 161 12.48 -8.19 -33.58
N GLY A 162 12.01 -7.09 -32.95
CA GLY A 162 11.56 -5.88 -33.64
C GLY A 162 12.67 -5.21 -34.48
N LEU A 163 13.95 -5.41 -34.12
CA LEU A 163 15.07 -4.91 -34.88
C LEU A 163 15.36 -5.76 -36.15
N THR A 164 14.75 -6.93 -36.27
CA THR A 164 14.96 -7.79 -37.47
C THR A 164 14.39 -7.15 -38.73
N ALA A 165 13.23 -6.48 -38.64
CA ALA A 165 12.61 -5.83 -39.79
C ALA A 165 13.49 -4.72 -40.43
N PRO A 166 14.07 -3.75 -39.66
CA PRO A 166 15.08 -2.83 -40.17
C PRO A 166 16.27 -3.51 -40.84
N ILE A 167 16.82 -4.56 -40.22
CA ILE A 167 17.98 -5.26 -40.75
C ILE A 167 17.63 -6.01 -42.06
N PHE A 168 16.50 -6.69 -42.13
CA PHE A 168 16.06 -7.35 -43.35
C PHE A 168 15.84 -6.32 -44.47
N MET A 169 15.22 -5.17 -44.15
CA MET A 169 14.98 -4.13 -45.14
C MET A 169 16.28 -3.54 -45.68
N GLN A 170 17.27 -3.32 -44.81
CA GLN A 170 18.61 -2.90 -45.21
C GLN A 170 19.24 -3.91 -46.18
N VAL A 171 19.24 -5.21 -45.83
CA VAL A 171 19.84 -6.26 -46.66
C VAL A 171 19.13 -6.37 -48.03
N ILE A 172 17.80 -6.25 -48.05
CA ILE A 172 17.03 -6.25 -49.29
C ILE A 172 17.48 -5.12 -50.22
N ILE A 173 17.61 -3.90 -49.68
CA ILE A 173 17.95 -2.72 -50.49
C ILE A 173 19.40 -2.77 -50.95
N ASP A 174 20.34 -3.06 -50.05
CA ASP A 174 21.77 -2.94 -50.34
C ASP A 174 22.33 -4.15 -51.10
N ARG A 175 21.73 -5.34 -50.95
CA ARG A 175 22.25 -6.53 -51.61
C ARG A 175 21.31 -7.09 -52.66
N VAL A 176 20.03 -7.29 -52.32
CA VAL A 176 19.09 -7.94 -53.24
C VAL A 176 18.77 -7.08 -54.45
N LEU A 177 18.44 -5.82 -54.24
CA LEU A 177 18.09 -4.89 -55.32
C LEU A 177 19.31 -4.54 -56.17
N VAL A 178 20.48 -4.35 -55.58
CA VAL A 178 21.72 -4.03 -56.29
C VAL A 178 22.19 -5.22 -57.17
N HIS A 179 22.11 -6.44 -56.61
CA HIS A 179 22.59 -7.64 -57.34
C HIS A 179 21.48 -8.38 -58.13
N ARG A 180 20.23 -7.90 -58.08
CA ARG A 180 19.03 -8.49 -58.72
C ARG A 180 18.85 -9.99 -58.42
N SER A 181 19.11 -10.39 -57.15
CA SER A 181 19.07 -11.78 -56.71
C SER A 181 17.68 -12.14 -56.21
N LEU A 182 16.84 -12.79 -57.02
CA LEU A 182 15.49 -13.21 -56.64
C LEU A 182 15.52 -14.32 -55.58
N ASP A 183 16.44 -15.30 -55.70
CA ASP A 183 16.55 -16.40 -54.73
C ASP A 183 16.82 -15.87 -53.29
N THR A 184 17.65 -14.84 -53.16
CA THR A 184 17.94 -14.21 -51.88
C THR A 184 16.73 -13.45 -51.36
N LEU A 185 15.95 -12.82 -52.25
CA LEU A 185 14.71 -12.11 -51.88
C LEU A 185 13.69 -13.07 -51.25
N ASP A 186 13.47 -14.23 -51.91
CA ASP A 186 12.51 -15.22 -51.44
C ASP A 186 12.88 -15.76 -50.06
N VAL A 187 14.16 -16.07 -49.81
CA VAL A 187 14.65 -16.51 -48.51
C VAL A 187 14.45 -15.44 -47.43
N LEU A 188 14.78 -14.19 -47.73
CA LEU A 188 14.60 -13.08 -46.80
C LEU A 188 13.11 -12.81 -46.51
N LEU A 189 12.25 -12.90 -47.55
CA LEU A 189 10.79 -12.74 -47.37
C LEU A 189 10.23 -13.83 -46.43
N VAL A 190 10.59 -15.09 -46.65
CA VAL A 190 10.18 -16.20 -45.78
C VAL A 190 10.69 -15.99 -44.36
N GLY A 191 11.95 -15.58 -44.18
CA GLY A 191 12.51 -15.25 -42.87
C GLY A 191 11.78 -14.11 -42.18
N MET A 192 11.40 -13.06 -42.92
CA MET A 192 10.65 -11.95 -42.40
C MET A 192 9.22 -12.35 -41.95
N VAL A 193 8.52 -13.16 -42.79
CA VAL A 193 7.20 -13.68 -42.44
C VAL A 193 7.25 -14.55 -41.18
N LEU A 194 8.22 -15.46 -41.10
CA LEU A 194 8.44 -16.31 -39.94
C LEU A 194 8.72 -15.47 -38.67
N SER A 195 9.58 -14.45 -38.80
CA SER A 195 9.88 -13.51 -37.71
C SER A 195 8.62 -12.78 -37.23
N LEU A 196 7.80 -12.30 -38.17
CA LEU A 196 6.53 -11.64 -37.83
C LEU A 196 5.54 -12.56 -37.11
N ILE A 197 5.37 -13.80 -37.61
CA ILE A 197 4.51 -14.80 -36.97
C ILE A 197 5.00 -15.11 -35.57
N PHE A 198 6.30 -15.28 -35.41
CA PHE A 198 6.90 -15.57 -34.10
C PHE A 198 6.75 -14.40 -33.15
N GLN A 199 6.95 -13.16 -33.63
CA GLN A 199 6.71 -11.94 -32.84
C GLN A 199 5.25 -11.87 -32.35
N GLN A 200 4.27 -12.11 -33.23
CA GLN A 200 2.85 -12.08 -32.86
C GLN A 200 2.51 -13.19 -31.85
N ALA A 201 3.01 -14.40 -32.03
CA ALA A 201 2.81 -15.50 -31.10
C ALA A 201 3.40 -15.18 -29.70
N MET A 202 4.65 -14.70 -29.66
CA MET A 202 5.29 -14.29 -28.41
C MET A 202 4.58 -13.08 -27.77
N GLY A 203 4.08 -12.14 -28.58
CA GLY A 203 3.27 -11.01 -28.12
C GLY A 203 2.00 -11.48 -27.43
N GLY A 204 1.32 -12.46 -28.00
CA GLY A 204 0.14 -13.10 -27.41
C GLY A 204 0.46 -13.76 -26.06
N VAL A 205 1.55 -14.54 -26.00
CA VAL A 205 2.02 -15.18 -24.75
C VAL A 205 2.35 -14.13 -23.68
N ARG A 206 3.05 -13.06 -24.05
CA ARG A 206 3.37 -11.95 -23.13
C ARG A 206 2.09 -11.31 -22.56
N THR A 207 1.13 -11.01 -23.41
CA THR A 207 -0.15 -10.41 -23.01
C THR A 207 -0.93 -11.33 -22.09
N TYR A 208 -0.96 -12.64 -22.41
CA TYR A 208 -1.59 -13.63 -21.54
C TYR A 208 -0.93 -13.72 -20.15
N LEU A 209 0.41 -13.82 -20.11
CA LEU A 209 1.14 -13.86 -18.84
C LEU A 209 0.92 -12.59 -18.02
N LEU A 210 0.95 -11.43 -18.67
CA LEU A 210 0.69 -10.15 -17.99
C LEU A 210 -0.73 -10.12 -17.41
N SER A 211 -1.75 -10.45 -18.20
CA SER A 211 -3.14 -10.51 -17.74
C SER A 211 -3.33 -11.48 -16.58
N HIS A 212 -2.66 -12.65 -16.65
CA HIS A 212 -2.71 -13.63 -15.57
C HIS A 212 -2.10 -13.10 -14.26
N LEU A 213 -0.94 -12.44 -14.33
CA LEU A 213 -0.30 -11.80 -13.18
C LEU A 213 -1.18 -10.69 -12.59
N VAL A 214 -1.76 -9.86 -13.45
CA VAL A 214 -2.70 -8.79 -13.06
C VAL A 214 -3.85 -9.36 -12.25
N ASN A 215 -4.52 -10.39 -12.79
CA ASN A 215 -5.67 -11.00 -12.12
C ASN A 215 -5.31 -11.63 -10.77
N GLN A 216 -4.13 -12.27 -10.66
CA GLN A 216 -3.65 -12.79 -9.38
C GLN A 216 -3.37 -11.67 -8.36
N MET A 217 -2.76 -10.57 -8.80
CA MET A 217 -2.49 -9.43 -7.92
C MET A 217 -3.79 -8.76 -7.48
N ASP A 218 -4.74 -8.59 -8.38
CA ASP A 218 -6.04 -7.98 -8.12
C ASP A 218 -6.83 -8.73 -7.04
N THR A 219 -6.91 -10.04 -7.16
CA THR A 219 -7.58 -10.89 -6.16
C THR A 219 -6.96 -10.71 -4.76
N VAL A 220 -5.63 -10.67 -4.67
CA VAL A 220 -4.92 -10.48 -3.39
C VAL A 220 -5.11 -9.07 -2.85
N LEU A 221 -5.07 -8.06 -3.72
CA LEU A 221 -5.24 -6.65 -3.34
C LEU A 221 -6.66 -6.38 -2.84
N GLY A 222 -7.66 -6.78 -3.61
CA GLY A 222 -9.07 -6.59 -3.28
C GLY A 222 -9.45 -7.30 -1.97
N SER A 223 -9.02 -8.56 -1.81
CA SER A 223 -9.27 -9.32 -0.59
C SER A 223 -8.64 -8.67 0.65
N ARG A 224 -7.39 -8.20 0.55
CA ARG A 224 -6.71 -7.52 1.67
C ARG A 224 -7.34 -6.16 2.00
N LEU A 225 -7.75 -5.40 0.98
CA LEU A 225 -8.43 -4.13 1.18
C LEU A 225 -9.75 -4.35 1.93
N PHE A 226 -10.55 -5.31 1.48
CA PHE A 226 -11.81 -5.65 2.13
C PHE A 226 -11.61 -6.16 3.56
N GLN A 227 -10.62 -7.04 3.78
CA GLN A 227 -10.27 -7.51 5.12
C GLN A 227 -9.87 -6.37 6.04
N ASN A 228 -9.03 -5.43 5.57
CA ASN A 228 -8.64 -4.27 6.37
C ASN A 228 -9.85 -3.37 6.68
N MET A 229 -10.68 -3.11 5.68
CA MET A 229 -11.91 -2.32 5.85
C MET A 229 -12.83 -2.97 6.90
N ALA A 230 -13.05 -4.29 6.83
CA ALA A 230 -13.89 -5.00 7.78
C ALA A 230 -13.35 -4.99 9.23
N HIS A 231 -12.06 -4.71 9.41
CA HIS A 231 -11.42 -4.61 10.72
C HIS A 231 -11.20 -3.17 11.19
N LEU A 232 -11.68 -2.16 10.44
CA LEU A 232 -11.62 -0.77 10.88
C LEU A 232 -12.53 -0.56 12.09
N SER A 233 -12.10 0.32 12.99
CA SER A 233 -12.91 0.73 14.15
C SER A 233 -14.18 1.45 13.69
N ARG A 234 -15.24 1.36 14.49
CA ARG A 234 -16.48 2.07 14.22
C ARG A 234 -16.26 3.59 14.08
N ALA A 235 -15.37 4.15 14.88
CA ALA A 235 -15.00 5.55 14.80
C ALA A 235 -14.42 5.97 13.44
N SER A 236 -13.71 5.05 12.76
CA SER A 236 -13.21 5.29 11.40
C SER A 236 -14.36 5.38 10.38
N PHE A 237 -15.40 4.53 10.50
CA PHE A 237 -16.58 4.59 9.64
C PHE A 237 -17.43 5.83 9.86
N ASP A 238 -17.49 6.34 11.08
CA ASP A 238 -18.28 7.55 11.38
C ASP A 238 -17.62 8.84 10.84
N ARG A 239 -16.33 8.77 10.45
CA ARG A 239 -15.61 9.88 9.80
C ARG A 239 -15.94 10.03 8.32
N TRP A 240 -16.39 8.97 7.66
CA TRP A 240 -16.62 8.93 6.22
C TRP A 240 -18.07 8.56 5.88
N THR A 241 -18.58 9.14 4.81
CA THR A 241 -19.85 8.68 4.25
C THR A 241 -19.69 7.33 3.56
N VAL A 242 -20.77 6.59 3.38
CA VAL A 242 -20.75 5.32 2.62
C VAL A 242 -20.22 5.57 1.20
N GLY A 243 -20.60 6.71 0.59
CA GLY A 243 -20.12 7.11 -0.74
C GLY A 243 -18.61 7.32 -0.78
N ASP A 244 -18.03 7.95 0.26
CA ASP A 244 -16.58 8.16 0.37
C ASP A 244 -15.82 6.84 0.48
N ILE A 245 -16.36 5.87 1.24
CA ILE A 245 -15.74 4.56 1.39
C ILE A 245 -15.74 3.81 0.04
N VAL A 246 -16.89 3.80 -0.64
CA VAL A 246 -17.03 3.16 -1.97
C VAL A 246 -16.12 3.82 -2.99
N ALA A 247 -16.04 5.16 -3.01
CA ALA A 247 -15.13 5.90 -3.88
C ALA A 247 -13.65 5.54 -3.62
N ARG A 248 -13.24 5.47 -2.33
CA ARG A 248 -11.88 5.06 -1.95
C ARG A 248 -11.57 3.60 -2.33
N MET A 249 -12.54 2.71 -2.23
CA MET A 249 -12.40 1.35 -2.73
C MET A 249 -12.23 1.31 -4.25
N GLY A 250 -12.96 2.16 -4.98
CA GLY A 250 -12.85 2.31 -6.44
C GLY A 250 -11.47 2.82 -6.89
N GLU A 251 -10.75 3.58 -6.04
CA GLU A 251 -9.38 4.01 -6.33
C GLU A 251 -8.38 2.85 -6.45
N MET A 252 -8.72 1.67 -5.95
CA MET A 252 -7.91 0.46 -6.15
C MET A 252 -7.79 0.10 -7.63
N GLU A 253 -8.83 0.36 -8.44
CA GLU A 253 -8.81 0.18 -9.90
C GLU A 253 -7.71 1.03 -10.55
N ASN A 254 -7.60 2.30 -10.16
CA ASN A 254 -6.58 3.22 -10.66
C ASN A 254 -5.17 2.74 -10.25
N LEU A 255 -5.00 2.26 -9.02
CA LEU A 255 -3.73 1.68 -8.57
C LEU A 255 -3.37 0.41 -9.34
N ARG A 256 -4.36 -0.44 -9.60
CA ARG A 256 -4.20 -1.65 -10.40
C ARG A 256 -3.74 -1.28 -11.82
N ALA A 257 -4.47 -0.39 -12.49
CA ALA A 257 -4.16 0.05 -13.85
C ALA A 257 -2.74 0.64 -13.94
N PHE A 258 -2.31 1.41 -12.95
CA PHE A 258 -0.96 1.93 -12.90
C PHE A 258 0.09 0.82 -12.74
N MET A 259 -0.10 -0.10 -11.80
CA MET A 259 0.88 -1.15 -11.52
C MET A 259 1.06 -2.14 -12.66
N THR A 260 -0.04 -2.48 -13.32
CA THR A 260 -0.08 -3.53 -14.33
C THR A 260 0.15 -3.02 -15.75
N GLY A 261 -0.13 -1.77 -15.99
CA GLY A 261 0.08 -1.09 -17.26
C GLY A 261 1.29 -0.17 -17.22
N SER A 262 1.07 1.03 -16.74
CA SER A 262 2.00 2.16 -16.91
C SER A 262 3.37 1.95 -16.26
N ALA A 263 3.43 1.43 -15.03
CA ALA A 263 4.71 1.29 -14.32
C ALA A 263 5.62 0.23 -14.97
N LEU A 264 5.04 -0.91 -15.36
CA LEU A 264 5.80 -2.00 -15.96
C LEU A 264 6.30 -1.63 -17.36
N TYR A 265 5.39 -1.08 -18.19
CA TYR A 265 5.78 -0.63 -19.53
C TYR A 265 6.78 0.52 -19.48
N GLY A 266 6.70 1.44 -18.51
CA GLY A 266 7.65 2.52 -18.37
C GLY A 266 9.08 2.07 -18.11
N VAL A 267 9.25 1.08 -17.27
CA VAL A 267 10.59 0.51 -17.02
C VAL A 267 11.12 -0.18 -18.27
N LEU A 268 10.27 -0.93 -18.98
CA LEU A 268 10.65 -1.60 -20.22
C LEU A 268 10.97 -0.58 -21.32
N ASP A 269 10.14 0.45 -21.49
CA ASP A 269 10.35 1.50 -22.48
C ASP A 269 11.68 2.23 -22.26
N LEU A 270 12.07 2.49 -21.01
CA LEU A 270 13.35 3.09 -20.69
C LEU A 270 14.52 2.21 -21.16
N VAL A 271 14.46 0.89 -20.91
CA VAL A 271 15.48 -0.05 -21.37
C VAL A 271 15.55 -0.07 -22.90
N PHE A 272 14.38 -0.02 -23.57
CA PHE A 272 14.33 -0.07 -25.04
C PHE A 272 14.85 1.20 -25.70
N VAL A 273 14.62 2.36 -25.12
CA VAL A 273 15.24 3.61 -25.59
C VAL A 273 16.75 3.44 -25.68
N PHE A 274 17.39 2.86 -24.65
CA PHE A 274 18.84 2.60 -24.70
C PHE A 274 19.23 1.61 -25.78
N ILE A 275 18.47 0.53 -25.98
CA ILE A 275 18.75 -0.47 -27.01
C ILE A 275 18.67 0.15 -28.42
N TYR A 276 17.61 0.94 -28.68
CA TYR A 276 17.45 1.63 -29.96
C TYR A 276 18.55 2.67 -30.17
N LEU A 277 18.94 3.43 -29.15
CA LEU A 277 20.06 4.37 -29.24
C LEU A 277 21.38 3.67 -29.56
N ILE A 278 21.67 2.52 -28.94
CA ILE A 278 22.85 1.72 -29.25
C ILE A 278 22.80 1.23 -30.71
N ALA A 279 21.64 0.72 -31.15
CA ALA A 279 21.47 0.29 -32.53
C ALA A 279 21.70 1.42 -33.52
N MET A 280 21.10 2.62 -33.26
CA MET A 280 21.28 3.81 -34.09
C MET A 280 22.73 4.30 -34.11
N GLN A 281 23.45 4.21 -32.98
CA GLN A 281 24.85 4.58 -32.89
C GLN A 281 25.74 3.70 -33.78
N VAL A 282 25.40 2.41 -33.93
CA VAL A 282 26.12 1.48 -34.82
C VAL A 282 25.93 1.85 -36.29
N TYR A 283 24.76 2.35 -36.69
CA TYR A 283 24.49 2.76 -38.07
C TYR A 283 25.18 4.08 -38.40
N SER A 284 24.96 5.12 -37.63
CA SER A 284 25.56 6.44 -37.84
C SER A 284 25.54 7.27 -36.53
N PRO A 285 26.71 7.52 -35.96
CA PRO A 285 26.80 8.36 -34.75
C PRO A 285 26.22 9.76 -34.93
N LEU A 286 26.42 10.34 -36.11
CA LEU A 286 26.03 11.71 -36.39
C LEU A 286 24.50 11.85 -36.58
N LEU A 287 23.88 10.91 -37.28
CA LEU A 287 22.41 10.83 -37.38
C LEU A 287 21.78 10.50 -36.02
N CYS A 288 22.44 9.69 -35.19
CA CYS A 288 21.98 9.38 -33.85
C CYS A 288 21.92 10.64 -32.97
N VAL A 289 22.95 11.49 -33.01
CA VAL A 289 22.96 12.79 -32.31
C VAL A 289 21.83 13.68 -32.81
N ALA A 290 21.63 13.79 -34.12
CA ALA A 290 20.53 14.58 -34.71
C ALA A 290 19.16 14.06 -34.23
N ALA A 291 19.00 12.74 -34.22
CA ALA A 291 17.76 12.10 -33.71
C ALA A 291 17.50 12.40 -32.23
N VAL A 292 18.53 12.29 -31.38
CA VAL A 292 18.44 12.58 -29.95
C VAL A 292 18.12 14.06 -29.68
N CYS A 293 18.65 14.99 -30.46
CA CYS A 293 18.37 16.43 -30.33
C CYS A 293 16.88 16.79 -30.49
N VAL A 294 16.10 15.97 -31.20
CA VAL A 294 14.66 16.19 -31.36
C VAL A 294 13.83 15.64 -30.21
N LEU A 295 14.31 14.63 -29.46
CA LEU A 295 13.55 14.04 -28.36
C LEU A 295 13.09 15.02 -27.28
N PRO A 296 13.88 16.02 -26.86
CA PRO A 296 13.43 17.03 -25.90
C PRO A 296 12.17 17.78 -26.33
N PHE A 297 11.93 17.97 -27.64
CA PHE A 297 10.74 18.65 -28.12
C PHE A 297 9.47 17.82 -27.88
N PHE A 298 9.53 16.49 -28.03
CA PHE A 298 8.43 15.60 -27.66
C PHE A 298 8.13 15.66 -26.17
N ILE A 299 9.18 15.65 -25.35
CA ILE A 299 9.05 15.77 -23.90
C ILE A 299 8.43 17.12 -23.53
N LEU A 300 8.89 18.21 -24.16
CA LEU A 300 8.41 19.57 -23.91
C LEU A 300 6.91 19.73 -24.22
N VAL A 301 6.43 19.21 -25.36
CA VAL A 301 5.01 19.25 -25.74
C VAL A 301 4.15 18.58 -24.67
N ASN A 302 4.55 17.39 -24.23
CA ASN A 302 3.80 16.65 -23.22
C ASN A 302 3.90 17.32 -21.84
N LEU A 303 5.04 17.93 -21.50
CA LEU A 303 5.25 18.63 -20.24
C LEU A 303 4.40 19.92 -20.15
N ILE A 304 4.16 20.58 -21.27
CA ILE A 304 3.25 21.75 -21.37
C ILE A 304 1.79 21.28 -21.32
N ALA A 305 1.45 20.19 -22.03
CA ALA A 305 0.09 19.68 -22.08
C ALA A 305 -0.37 19.09 -20.72
N ALA A 306 0.53 18.46 -19.96
CA ALA A 306 0.23 17.76 -18.72
C ALA A 306 -0.52 18.60 -17.66
N PRO A 307 -0.11 19.83 -17.29
CA PRO A 307 -0.82 20.61 -16.28
C PRO A 307 -2.21 21.08 -16.78
N ILE A 308 -2.35 21.34 -18.07
CA ILE A 308 -3.64 21.73 -18.68
C ILE A 308 -4.60 20.55 -18.61
N PHE A 309 -4.14 19.40 -19.06
CA PHE A 309 -4.89 18.14 -19.04
C PHE A 309 -5.31 17.78 -17.62
N HIS A 310 -4.40 17.88 -16.66
CA HIS A 310 -4.69 17.57 -15.25
C HIS A 310 -5.78 18.48 -14.65
N ARG A 311 -5.73 19.78 -14.94
CA ARG A 311 -6.78 20.73 -14.48
C ARG A 311 -8.14 20.40 -15.10
N GLN A 312 -8.17 20.05 -16.39
CA GLN A 312 -9.41 19.70 -17.09
C GLN A 312 -9.98 18.36 -16.60
N MET A 313 -9.13 17.35 -16.39
CA MET A 313 -9.52 16.07 -15.80
C MET A 313 -10.14 16.24 -14.40
N ASN A 314 -9.55 17.07 -13.55
CA ASN A 314 -10.12 17.36 -12.24
C ASN A 314 -11.49 18.04 -12.33
N ARG A 315 -11.67 18.97 -13.26
CA ARG A 315 -12.98 19.60 -13.51
C ARG A 315 -14.00 18.59 -14.03
N GLN A 316 -13.60 17.75 -14.97
CA GLN A 316 -14.46 16.67 -15.48
C GLN A 316 -14.88 15.73 -14.36
N PHE A 317 -13.96 15.33 -13.49
CA PHE A 317 -14.25 14.46 -12.34
C PHE A 317 -15.26 15.10 -11.38
N GLN A 318 -15.10 16.39 -11.04
CA GLN A 318 -16.05 17.12 -10.20
C GLN A 318 -17.44 17.17 -10.84
N ARG A 319 -17.52 17.47 -12.14
CA ARG A 319 -18.81 17.53 -12.87
C ARG A 319 -19.47 16.16 -12.98
N ALA A 320 -18.68 15.10 -13.17
CA ALA A 320 -19.18 13.72 -13.15
C ALA A 320 -19.76 13.37 -11.76
N ALA A 321 -19.06 13.73 -10.68
CA ALA A 321 -19.52 13.49 -9.32
C ALA A 321 -20.80 14.26 -8.97
N GLU A 322 -20.90 15.55 -9.37
CA GLU A 322 -22.11 16.36 -9.20
C GLU A 322 -23.31 15.74 -9.94
N ASN A 323 -23.11 15.33 -11.20
CA ASN A 323 -24.13 14.68 -12.00
C ASN A 323 -24.61 13.35 -11.38
N GLN A 324 -23.65 12.52 -10.97
CA GLN A 324 -23.96 11.22 -10.36
C GLN A 324 -24.66 11.38 -9.00
N ALA A 325 -24.22 12.34 -8.18
CA ALA A 325 -24.88 12.63 -6.90
C ALA A 325 -26.33 13.05 -7.09
N PHE A 326 -26.60 13.92 -8.06
CA PHE A 326 -27.96 14.35 -8.39
C PHE A 326 -28.86 13.19 -8.84
N VAL A 327 -28.35 12.30 -9.70
CA VAL A 327 -29.10 11.11 -10.15
C VAL A 327 -29.45 10.20 -8.96
N ILE A 328 -28.47 9.92 -8.09
CA ILE A 328 -28.67 9.09 -6.89
C ILE A 328 -29.72 9.73 -5.96
N GLU A 329 -29.62 11.04 -5.73
CA GLU A 329 -30.55 11.77 -4.87
C GLU A 329 -31.97 11.77 -5.46
N THR A 330 -32.10 11.99 -6.77
CA THR A 330 -33.37 11.95 -7.49
C THR A 330 -34.02 10.56 -7.39
N ILE A 331 -33.25 9.49 -7.58
CA ILE A 331 -33.78 8.11 -7.48
C ILE A 331 -34.21 7.81 -6.05
N ARG A 332 -33.43 8.24 -5.04
CA ARG A 332 -33.80 8.06 -3.62
C ARG A 332 -35.05 8.82 -3.26
N GLY A 333 -35.23 10.02 -3.81
CA GLY A 333 -36.37 10.90 -3.57
C GLY A 333 -37.50 10.78 -4.60
N ILE A 334 -37.50 9.75 -5.45
CA ILE A 334 -38.43 9.66 -6.60
C ILE A 334 -39.90 9.72 -6.18
N GLY A 335 -40.22 9.15 -5.02
CA GLY A 335 -41.57 9.24 -4.47
C GLY A 335 -42.01 10.68 -4.19
N THR A 336 -41.10 11.52 -3.66
CA THR A 336 -41.35 12.94 -3.44
C THR A 336 -41.50 13.69 -4.77
N VAL A 337 -40.60 13.47 -5.71
CA VAL A 337 -40.65 14.09 -7.05
C VAL A 337 -42.00 13.79 -7.73
N LYS A 338 -42.46 12.55 -7.64
CA LYS A 338 -43.73 12.11 -8.19
C LYS A 338 -44.94 12.70 -7.48
N SER A 339 -44.91 12.72 -6.13
CA SER A 339 -46.04 13.23 -5.33
C SER A 339 -46.20 14.76 -5.44
N THR A 340 -45.12 15.48 -5.71
CA THR A 340 -45.11 16.94 -5.87
C THR A 340 -45.22 17.40 -7.34
N ALA A 341 -45.26 16.47 -8.31
CA ALA A 341 -45.28 16.75 -9.74
C ALA A 341 -44.18 17.71 -10.21
N THR A 342 -42.95 17.55 -9.67
CA THR A 342 -41.78 18.42 -9.96
C THR A 342 -40.82 17.83 -10.98
N GLU A 343 -41.22 16.79 -11.74
CA GLU A 343 -40.36 16.10 -12.71
C GLU A 343 -39.69 17.02 -13.69
N ARG A 344 -40.42 18.04 -14.17
CA ARG A 344 -39.89 19.00 -15.17
C ARG A 344 -38.68 19.76 -14.65
N SER A 345 -38.74 20.25 -13.40
CA SER A 345 -37.62 20.94 -12.77
C SER A 345 -36.40 20.05 -12.58
N PHE A 346 -36.61 18.77 -12.22
CA PHE A 346 -35.52 17.79 -12.11
C PHE A 346 -34.90 17.45 -13.47
N ILE A 347 -35.72 17.36 -14.53
CA ILE A 347 -35.22 17.14 -15.90
C ILE A 347 -34.36 18.31 -16.33
N GLU A 348 -34.86 19.55 -16.24
CA GLU A 348 -34.14 20.78 -16.61
C GLU A 348 -32.79 20.86 -15.81
N ARG A 349 -32.80 20.52 -14.54
CA ARG A 349 -31.58 20.49 -13.70
C ARG A 349 -30.60 19.43 -14.15
N TYR A 350 -31.07 18.24 -14.49
CA TYR A 350 -30.23 17.16 -15.01
C TYR A 350 -29.61 17.52 -16.35
N GLU A 351 -30.39 18.14 -17.26
CA GLU A 351 -29.90 18.59 -18.56
C GLU A 351 -28.77 19.61 -18.42
N ASP A 352 -28.86 20.57 -17.48
CA ASP A 352 -27.77 21.52 -17.18
C ASP A 352 -26.52 20.80 -16.63
N LEU A 353 -26.69 19.85 -15.70
CA LEU A 353 -25.57 19.10 -15.13
C LEU A 353 -24.85 18.23 -16.17
N ILE A 354 -25.62 17.50 -17.01
CA ILE A 354 -25.04 16.66 -18.05
C ILE A 354 -24.36 17.49 -19.14
N ALA A 355 -24.93 18.64 -19.50
CA ALA A 355 -24.33 19.56 -20.47
C ALA A 355 -22.97 20.06 -19.99
N ARG A 356 -22.85 20.45 -18.72
CA ARG A 356 -21.57 20.84 -18.11
C ARG A 356 -20.57 19.70 -18.05
N TYR A 357 -21.01 18.48 -17.74
CA TYR A 357 -20.15 17.30 -17.73
C TYR A 357 -19.63 17.01 -19.15
N VAL A 358 -20.50 16.97 -20.15
CA VAL A 358 -20.13 16.74 -21.55
C VAL A 358 -19.19 17.81 -22.07
N ALA A 359 -19.43 19.08 -21.75
CA ALA A 359 -18.52 20.18 -22.11
C ALA A 359 -17.13 20.01 -21.50
N SER A 360 -17.04 19.54 -20.24
CA SER A 360 -15.75 19.25 -19.61
C SER A 360 -15.04 18.04 -20.24
N MET A 361 -15.80 17.02 -20.62
CA MET A 361 -15.28 15.84 -21.34
C MET A 361 -14.73 16.22 -22.71
N PHE A 362 -15.44 17.07 -23.43
CA PHE A 362 -14.99 17.62 -24.72
C PHE A 362 -13.68 18.43 -24.56
N SER A 363 -13.57 19.25 -23.51
CA SER A 363 -12.34 20.01 -23.24
C SER A 363 -11.13 19.12 -23.03
N VAL A 364 -11.29 18.00 -22.29
CA VAL A 364 -10.24 17.01 -22.08
C VAL A 364 -9.84 16.35 -23.41
N ALA A 365 -10.84 15.89 -24.18
CA ALA A 365 -10.62 15.28 -25.49
C ALA A 365 -9.92 16.23 -26.45
N GLN A 366 -10.33 17.51 -26.49
CA GLN A 366 -9.73 18.55 -27.32
C GLN A 366 -8.24 18.75 -26.98
N THR A 367 -7.89 18.83 -25.71
CA THR A 367 -6.48 18.99 -25.29
C THR A 367 -5.66 17.76 -25.68
N ALA A 368 -6.19 16.56 -25.51
CA ALA A 368 -5.52 15.33 -25.93
C ALA A 368 -5.33 15.29 -27.45
N ASN A 369 -6.34 15.68 -28.23
CA ASN A 369 -6.28 15.74 -29.68
C ASN A 369 -5.25 16.77 -30.17
N ILE A 370 -5.18 17.96 -29.56
CA ILE A 370 -4.19 18.99 -29.92
C ILE A 370 -2.78 18.48 -29.62
N ALA A 371 -2.55 17.93 -28.43
CA ALA A 371 -1.24 17.38 -28.08
C ALA A 371 -0.84 16.22 -29.01
N GLY A 372 -1.78 15.31 -29.31
CA GLY A 372 -1.57 14.23 -30.27
C GLY A 372 -1.24 14.73 -31.68
N SER A 373 -1.95 15.76 -32.18
CA SER A 373 -1.69 16.36 -33.49
C SER A 373 -0.31 17.02 -33.56
N ILE A 374 0.11 17.70 -32.48
CA ILE A 374 1.45 18.30 -32.39
C ILE A 374 2.53 17.20 -32.36
N ASN A 375 2.33 16.15 -31.59
CA ASN A 375 3.24 15.01 -31.55
C ASN A 375 3.34 14.32 -32.93
N PHE A 376 2.23 14.16 -33.65
CA PHE A 376 2.22 13.59 -34.99
C PHE A 376 2.95 14.50 -36.00
N LEU A 377 2.75 15.82 -35.92
CA LEU A 377 3.50 16.77 -36.73
C LEU A 377 5.00 16.68 -36.47
N LEU A 378 5.39 16.69 -35.19
CA LEU A 378 6.80 16.54 -34.78
C LEU A 378 7.40 15.22 -35.27
N GLN A 379 6.65 14.12 -35.22
CA GLN A 379 7.10 12.80 -35.72
C GLN A 379 7.35 12.86 -37.25
N ASN A 380 6.48 13.50 -38.02
CA ASN A 380 6.69 13.65 -39.45
C ASN A 380 7.90 14.57 -39.76
N LEU A 381 8.04 15.69 -39.06
CA LEU A 381 9.21 16.56 -39.18
C LEU A 381 10.51 15.85 -38.81
N TYR A 382 10.48 15.07 -37.74
CA TYR A 382 11.60 14.22 -37.33
C TYR A 382 12.00 13.21 -38.42
N SER A 383 11.01 12.51 -38.99
CA SER A 383 11.24 11.56 -40.10
C SER A 383 11.83 12.26 -41.34
N LEU A 384 11.31 13.43 -41.69
CA LEU A 384 11.83 14.23 -42.78
C LEU A 384 13.25 14.74 -42.53
N ALA A 385 13.54 15.19 -41.31
CA ALA A 385 14.87 15.67 -40.94
C ALA A 385 15.92 14.55 -41.04
N ILE A 386 15.58 13.35 -40.54
CA ILE A 386 16.45 12.18 -40.67
C ILE A 386 16.65 11.78 -42.14
N LEU A 387 15.55 11.80 -42.92
CA LEU A 387 15.64 11.47 -44.33
C LEU A 387 16.52 12.47 -45.06
N TRP A 388 16.36 13.77 -44.82
CA TRP A 388 17.16 14.81 -45.46
C TRP A 388 18.62 14.72 -45.11
N LEU A 389 18.96 14.65 -43.80
CA LEU A 389 20.35 14.51 -43.34
C LEU A 389 20.97 13.20 -43.85
N GLY A 390 20.23 12.11 -43.75
CA GLY A 390 20.71 10.79 -44.18
C GLY A 390 20.93 10.74 -45.70
N ALA A 391 20.06 11.41 -46.50
CA ALA A 391 20.26 11.51 -47.97
C ALA A 391 21.54 12.26 -48.32
N VAL A 392 21.90 13.32 -47.56
CA VAL A 392 23.20 13.99 -47.74
C VAL A 392 24.35 13.01 -47.50
N TYR A 393 24.32 12.25 -46.41
CA TYR A 393 25.38 11.25 -46.12
C TYR A 393 25.42 10.10 -47.12
N VAL A 394 24.29 9.70 -47.70
CA VAL A 394 24.26 8.74 -48.82
C VAL A 394 24.92 9.32 -50.05
N MET A 395 24.66 10.58 -50.40
CA MET A 395 25.30 11.27 -51.55
C MET A 395 26.81 11.45 -51.32
N GLU A 396 27.24 11.64 -50.07
CA GLU A 396 28.66 11.70 -49.71
C GLU A 396 29.33 10.29 -49.68
N GLY A 397 28.58 9.22 -49.86
CA GLY A 397 29.08 7.85 -49.84
C GLY A 397 29.45 7.31 -48.46
N THR A 398 29.07 7.99 -47.38
CA THR A 398 29.34 7.58 -46.01
C THR A 398 28.27 6.65 -45.43
N LEU A 399 27.12 6.57 -46.07
CA LEU A 399 26.00 5.71 -45.70
C LEU A 399 25.42 5.00 -46.93
N SER A 400 24.94 3.76 -46.78
CA SER A 400 24.16 3.12 -47.84
C SER A 400 22.68 3.55 -47.82
N ILE A 401 21.96 3.33 -48.92
CA ILE A 401 20.50 3.57 -48.97
C ILE A 401 19.77 2.65 -48.01
N GLY A 402 20.18 1.38 -47.92
CA GLY A 402 19.58 0.44 -46.99
C GLY A 402 19.85 0.79 -45.53
N GLU A 403 21.06 1.26 -45.22
CA GLU A 403 21.39 1.75 -43.88
C GLU A 403 20.52 2.96 -43.49
N LEU A 404 20.29 3.90 -44.40
CA LEU A 404 19.40 5.05 -44.18
C LEU A 404 17.96 4.61 -43.84
N ILE A 405 17.40 3.68 -44.60
CA ILE A 405 16.05 3.18 -44.39
C ILE A 405 15.98 2.35 -43.08
N GLY A 406 16.97 1.50 -42.84
CA GLY A 406 17.09 0.77 -41.58
C GLY A 406 17.14 1.70 -40.36
N PHE A 407 17.98 2.75 -40.45
CA PHE A 407 18.08 3.79 -39.44
C PHE A 407 16.73 4.50 -39.20
N GLN A 408 16.03 4.90 -40.27
CA GLN A 408 14.74 5.56 -40.20
C GLN A 408 13.67 4.70 -39.53
N MET A 409 13.67 3.38 -39.80
CA MET A 409 12.77 2.42 -39.14
C MET A 409 13.05 2.32 -37.63
N ILE A 410 14.33 2.27 -37.23
CA ILE A 410 14.71 2.23 -35.81
C ILE A 410 14.38 3.56 -35.12
N ALA A 411 14.65 4.67 -35.79
CA ALA A 411 14.32 6.01 -35.30
C ALA A 411 12.81 6.20 -35.06
N ALA A 412 11.97 5.67 -35.93
CA ALA A 412 10.52 5.66 -35.75
C ALA A 412 10.09 4.83 -34.52
N GLN A 413 10.75 3.71 -34.26
CA GLN A 413 10.49 2.88 -33.07
C GLN A 413 10.93 3.55 -31.78
N LEU A 414 11.96 4.40 -31.79
CA LEU A 414 12.46 5.14 -30.63
C LEU A 414 11.46 6.16 -30.08
N ILE A 415 10.66 6.79 -30.94
CA ILE A 415 9.72 7.87 -30.54
C ILE A 415 8.60 7.36 -29.64
N GLN A 416 8.06 6.17 -29.91
CA GLN A 416 6.90 5.61 -29.19
C GLN A 416 7.14 5.42 -27.70
N PRO A 417 8.26 4.81 -27.24
CA PRO A 417 8.63 4.77 -25.82
C PRO A 417 8.73 6.17 -25.17
N VAL A 418 9.29 7.14 -25.87
CA VAL A 418 9.45 8.52 -25.34
C VAL A 418 8.11 9.19 -25.12
N ILE A 419 7.17 9.08 -26.06
CA ILE A 419 5.81 9.60 -25.91
C ILE A 419 5.12 8.91 -24.73
N ARG A 420 5.14 7.57 -24.67
CA ARG A 420 4.52 6.81 -23.58
C ARG A 420 5.10 7.16 -22.20
N LEU A 421 6.42 7.34 -22.09
CA LEU A 421 7.05 7.76 -20.82
C LEU A 421 6.52 9.13 -20.34
N SER A 422 6.27 10.04 -21.28
CA SER A 422 5.70 11.35 -20.95
C SER A 422 4.23 11.25 -20.47
N GLU A 423 3.44 10.38 -21.09
CA GLU A 423 2.05 10.12 -20.70
C GLU A 423 1.97 9.41 -19.34
N GLN A 424 2.93 8.54 -19.04
CA GLN A 424 2.97 7.78 -17.77
C GLN A 424 3.14 8.67 -16.55
N TRP A 425 3.66 9.88 -16.69
CA TRP A 425 3.73 10.85 -15.61
C TRP A 425 2.35 11.19 -15.03
N GLN A 426 1.34 11.25 -15.86
CA GLN A 426 -0.04 11.50 -15.43
C GLN A 426 -0.59 10.32 -14.63
N PHE A 427 -0.39 9.10 -15.12
CA PHE A 427 -0.79 7.88 -14.38
C PHE A 427 -0.07 7.75 -13.04
N PHE A 428 1.20 8.16 -12.98
CA PHE A 428 1.95 8.21 -11.73
C PHE A 428 1.35 9.21 -10.73
N GLN A 429 0.98 10.41 -11.17
CA GLN A 429 0.33 11.41 -10.32
C GLN A 429 -1.03 10.91 -9.82
N GLN A 430 -1.82 10.31 -10.70
CA GLN A 430 -3.10 9.74 -10.31
C GLN A 430 -2.93 8.59 -9.33
N ALA A 431 -2.00 7.66 -9.58
CA ALA A 431 -1.70 6.58 -8.68
C ALA A 431 -1.24 7.06 -7.29
N ARG A 432 -0.50 8.17 -7.23
CA ARG A 432 -0.09 8.80 -5.97
C ARG A 432 -1.31 9.28 -5.16
N VAL A 433 -2.28 9.92 -5.81
CA VAL A 433 -3.52 10.36 -5.14
C VAL A 433 -4.35 9.16 -4.71
N SER A 434 -4.54 8.18 -5.59
CA SER A 434 -5.25 6.94 -5.28
C SER A 434 -4.60 6.18 -4.13
N MET A 435 -3.25 6.18 -4.08
CA MET A 435 -2.49 5.56 -2.98
C MET A 435 -2.75 6.24 -1.63
N GLN A 436 -2.87 7.57 -1.59
CA GLN A 436 -3.23 8.29 -0.37
C GLN A 436 -4.64 7.92 0.10
N ARG A 437 -5.63 7.92 -0.81
CA ARG A 437 -7.02 7.59 -0.50
C ARG A 437 -7.21 6.14 -0.04
N VAL A 438 -6.56 5.19 -0.70
CA VAL A 438 -6.56 3.79 -0.27
C VAL A 438 -5.78 3.63 1.03
N GLY A 439 -4.71 4.40 1.20
CA GLY A 439 -3.91 4.45 2.43
C GLY A 439 -4.75 4.80 3.65
N ASP A 440 -5.67 5.75 3.54
CA ASP A 440 -6.58 6.12 4.62
C ASP A 440 -7.41 4.92 5.11
N LEU A 441 -7.83 4.01 4.19
CA LEU A 441 -8.53 2.78 4.55
C LEU A 441 -7.59 1.70 5.10
N MET A 442 -6.36 1.64 4.60
CA MET A 442 -5.38 0.62 5.00
C MET A 442 -4.72 0.92 6.34
N ASP A 443 -4.51 2.20 6.64
CA ASP A 443 -3.81 2.70 7.83
C ASP A 443 -4.78 3.16 8.93
N GLY A 444 -6.09 3.16 8.67
CA GLY A 444 -7.11 3.53 9.64
C GLY A 444 -7.05 2.68 10.91
N ASP A 445 -7.50 3.27 12.03
CA ASP A 445 -7.52 2.62 13.33
C ASP A 445 -8.36 1.33 13.25
N LYS A 446 -7.74 0.23 13.59
CA LYS A 446 -8.39 -1.10 13.58
C LYS A 446 -9.00 -1.39 14.93
N GLU A 447 -10.12 -2.10 14.92
CA GLU A 447 -10.63 -2.69 16.15
C GLU A 447 -9.54 -3.55 16.80
N LYS A 448 -9.44 -3.47 18.13
CA LYS A 448 -8.55 -4.36 18.87
C LYS A 448 -8.98 -5.79 18.55
N LYS A 449 -8.15 -6.53 17.83
CA LYS A 449 -8.40 -7.94 17.58
C LYS A 449 -8.63 -8.63 18.91
N LEU A 450 -9.76 -9.27 19.10
CA LEU A 450 -9.88 -10.34 20.07
C LEU A 450 -8.78 -11.35 19.69
N ASP A 451 -7.75 -11.41 20.51
CA ASP A 451 -6.64 -12.31 20.25
C ASP A 451 -7.11 -13.72 20.62
N LEU A 452 -7.67 -14.40 19.61
CA LEU A 452 -8.16 -15.78 19.77
C LEU A 452 -7.08 -16.75 20.29
N THR A 453 -5.83 -16.28 20.31
CA THR A 453 -4.72 -17.05 20.91
C THR A 453 -4.64 -16.93 22.43
N LYS A 454 -5.45 -16.06 23.04
CA LYS A 454 -5.49 -15.81 24.50
C LYS A 454 -6.37 -16.78 25.29
N GLY A 455 -6.84 -17.84 24.68
CA GLY A 455 -7.76 -18.81 25.27
C GLY A 455 -9.23 -18.41 25.09
N GLU A 456 -10.12 -19.39 25.24
CA GLU A 456 -11.56 -19.14 25.23
C GLU A 456 -11.95 -18.26 26.43
N LEU A 457 -12.64 -17.16 26.15
CA LEU A 457 -13.23 -16.35 27.22
C LEU A 457 -14.22 -17.23 28.00
N PRO A 458 -14.15 -17.25 29.33
CA PRO A 458 -15.16 -17.94 30.12
C PRO A 458 -16.53 -17.35 29.79
N ARG A 459 -17.57 -18.18 29.82
CA ARG A 459 -18.93 -17.76 29.52
C ARG A 459 -19.29 -16.52 30.37
N LEU A 460 -19.49 -15.38 29.71
CA LEU A 460 -19.77 -14.12 30.36
C LEU A 460 -21.10 -14.22 31.13
N LYS A 461 -21.10 -13.86 32.39
CA LYS A 461 -22.32 -13.84 33.22
C LYS A 461 -23.20 -12.61 32.96
N GLY A 462 -22.70 -11.62 32.19
CA GLY A 462 -23.47 -10.45 31.75
C GLY A 462 -23.51 -9.29 32.76
N GLY A 463 -22.68 -9.30 33.81
CA GLY A 463 -22.54 -8.14 34.69
C GLY A 463 -21.73 -7.02 34.00
N ILE A 464 -22.18 -5.76 34.14
CA ILE A 464 -21.57 -4.58 33.56
C ILE A 464 -21.35 -3.55 34.64
N GLN A 465 -20.15 -2.94 34.68
CA GLN A 465 -19.83 -1.87 35.61
C GLN A 465 -19.18 -0.71 34.88
N PHE A 466 -19.70 0.50 35.08
CA PHE A 466 -19.14 1.76 34.66
C PHE A 466 -18.56 2.48 35.88
N GLU A 467 -17.34 2.97 35.80
CA GLU A 467 -16.64 3.70 36.86
C GLU A 467 -16.08 4.99 36.27
N GLU A 468 -16.63 6.12 36.67
CA GLU A 468 -16.20 7.47 36.30
C GLU A 468 -16.01 7.67 34.79
N VAL A 469 -16.89 7.07 33.95
CA VAL A 469 -16.76 7.09 32.50
C VAL A 469 -17.20 8.44 31.94
N SER A 470 -16.27 9.13 31.29
CA SER A 470 -16.55 10.32 30.49
C SER A 470 -16.21 10.06 29.02
N PHE A 471 -17.11 10.44 28.10
CA PHE A 471 -16.92 10.15 26.67
C PHE A 471 -17.35 11.31 25.77
N ALA A 472 -16.51 11.61 24.76
CA ALA A 472 -16.82 12.51 23.64
C ALA A 472 -16.46 11.83 22.31
N TYR A 473 -17.23 12.06 21.23
CA TYR A 473 -16.93 11.52 19.90
C TYR A 473 -15.71 12.19 19.25
N ARG A 474 -15.34 13.39 19.69
CA ARG A 474 -14.15 14.13 19.24
C ARG A 474 -13.35 14.56 20.47
N GLU A 475 -12.02 14.48 20.39
CA GLU A 475 -11.13 14.90 21.48
C GLU A 475 -11.37 16.36 21.92
N ASP A 476 -11.67 17.24 20.96
CA ASP A 476 -11.98 18.65 21.21
C ASP A 476 -13.49 18.93 21.44
N GLY A 477 -14.31 17.88 21.48
CA GLY A 477 -15.76 17.99 21.59
C GLY A 477 -16.25 18.04 23.02
N ALA A 478 -17.43 18.64 23.24
CA ALA A 478 -18.11 18.56 24.54
C ALA A 478 -18.43 17.10 24.89
N PRO A 479 -18.11 16.63 26.11
CA PRO A 479 -18.40 15.28 26.53
C PRO A 479 -19.92 15.03 26.54
N ILE A 480 -20.35 13.96 25.89
CA ILE A 480 -21.75 13.52 25.82
C ILE A 480 -22.13 12.72 27.07
N ILE A 481 -21.20 11.98 27.61
CA ILE A 481 -21.30 11.28 28.88
C ILE A 481 -20.24 11.89 29.78
N ARG A 482 -20.62 12.22 31.02
CA ARG A 482 -19.75 12.83 32.02
C ARG A 482 -19.86 12.06 33.30
N ASP A 483 -18.73 11.58 33.79
CA ASP A 483 -18.54 10.97 35.09
C ASP A 483 -19.64 9.95 35.48
N LEU A 484 -19.94 9.06 34.53
CA LEU A 484 -21.00 8.07 34.67
C LEU A 484 -20.49 6.85 35.42
N SER A 485 -21.12 6.58 36.59
CA SER A 485 -20.83 5.41 37.42
C SER A 485 -22.11 4.66 37.72
N PHE A 486 -22.22 3.41 37.33
CA PHE A 486 -23.31 2.51 37.65
C PHE A 486 -22.96 1.05 37.41
N GLY A 487 -23.68 0.13 38.04
CA GLY A 487 -23.50 -1.30 37.85
C GLY A 487 -24.79 -2.02 37.46
N ILE A 488 -24.71 -2.96 36.55
CA ILE A 488 -25.81 -3.87 36.16
C ILE A 488 -25.42 -5.28 36.58
N GLN A 489 -26.26 -5.91 37.41
CA GLN A 489 -26.04 -7.29 37.84
C GLN A 489 -26.36 -8.29 36.71
N PRO A 490 -25.71 -9.45 36.69
CA PRO A 490 -26.02 -10.51 35.73
C PRO A 490 -27.50 -10.89 35.73
N GLY A 491 -28.07 -11.04 34.53
CA GLY A 491 -29.46 -11.49 34.34
C GLY A 491 -30.52 -10.40 34.48
N LEU A 492 -30.17 -9.16 34.79
CA LEU A 492 -31.12 -8.05 34.87
C LEU A 492 -31.38 -7.46 33.47
N SER A 493 -32.65 -7.07 33.24
CA SER A 493 -33.03 -6.23 32.11
C SER A 493 -33.15 -4.77 32.58
N VAL A 494 -32.41 -3.87 31.94
CA VAL A 494 -32.36 -2.44 32.32
C VAL A 494 -32.92 -1.59 31.20
N GLY A 495 -33.90 -0.75 31.50
CA GLY A 495 -34.47 0.24 30.59
C GLY A 495 -33.74 1.58 30.73
N ILE A 496 -33.26 2.15 29.63
CA ILE A 496 -32.60 3.44 29.57
C ILE A 496 -33.58 4.48 28.99
N VAL A 497 -34.02 5.44 29.81
CA VAL A 497 -34.98 6.48 29.42
C VAL A 497 -34.32 7.85 29.50
N GLY A 498 -34.79 8.80 28.69
CA GLY A 498 -34.26 10.16 28.67
C GLY A 498 -34.62 10.91 27.40
N ARG A 499 -34.42 12.23 27.39
CA ARG A 499 -34.67 13.09 26.23
C ARG A 499 -33.82 12.69 25.02
N SER A 500 -34.25 13.10 23.81
CA SER A 500 -33.40 12.95 22.62
C SER A 500 -32.10 13.71 22.85
N GLY A 501 -30.96 13.09 22.46
CA GLY A 501 -29.64 13.69 22.67
C GLY A 501 -28.99 13.42 24.04
N SER A 502 -29.65 12.73 24.98
CA SER A 502 -29.11 12.46 26.33
C SER A 502 -28.03 11.39 26.42
N GLY A 503 -27.52 10.87 25.30
CA GLY A 503 -26.43 9.89 25.29
C GLY A 503 -26.84 8.41 25.36
N LYS A 504 -28.15 8.07 25.32
CA LYS A 504 -28.64 6.68 25.40
C LYS A 504 -27.99 5.73 24.38
N SER A 505 -27.99 6.14 23.11
CA SER A 505 -27.36 5.36 22.03
C SER A 505 -25.84 5.31 22.16
N THR A 506 -25.23 6.35 22.73
CA THR A 506 -23.79 6.40 23.00
C THR A 506 -23.42 5.40 24.08
N LEU A 507 -24.23 5.28 25.12
CA LEU A 507 -24.03 4.31 26.20
C LEU A 507 -24.08 2.86 25.65
N ALA A 508 -25.08 2.56 24.80
CA ALA A 508 -25.16 1.26 24.15
C ALA A 508 -23.93 0.93 23.28
N LYS A 509 -23.42 1.93 22.55
CA LYS A 509 -22.20 1.79 21.74
C LYS A 509 -20.93 1.58 22.59
N LEU A 510 -20.85 2.17 23.78
CA LEU A 510 -19.74 1.96 24.72
C LEU A 510 -19.80 0.55 25.32
N ILE A 511 -20.99 0.04 25.67
CA ILE A 511 -21.17 -1.35 26.14
C ILE A 511 -20.71 -2.34 25.06
N GLN A 512 -20.95 -2.05 23.78
CA GLN A 512 -20.52 -2.87 22.64
C GLN A 512 -19.03 -2.70 22.31
N CYS A 513 -18.28 -1.86 23.04
CA CYS A 513 -16.87 -1.52 22.78
C CYS A 513 -16.60 -0.98 21.37
N PHE A 514 -17.59 -0.31 20.74
CA PHE A 514 -17.37 0.36 19.44
C PHE A 514 -16.47 1.58 19.56
N TYR A 515 -16.40 2.15 20.76
CA TYR A 515 -15.51 3.24 21.12
C TYR A 515 -14.78 2.89 22.41
N VAL A 516 -13.53 3.32 22.50
CA VAL A 516 -12.65 3.07 23.66
C VAL A 516 -12.13 4.40 24.20
#